data_8af38712bda8e4447688418757ae1445
#
_entry.id   8af38712bda8e4447688418757ae1445
#
_cell.length_a   1.000
_cell.length_b   1.000
_cell.length_c   1.000
_cell.angle_alpha   90.00
_cell.angle_beta   90.00
_cell.angle_gamma   90.00
#
_symmetry.space_group_name_H-M   'P 1'
#
loop_
_entity.id
_entity.type
_entity.pdbx_description
1 polymer ?
#
loop_
_entity_poly.entity_id
_entity_poly.type
_entity_poly.pdbx_seq_one_letter_code
_entity_poly.pdbx_strand_id
1 'polypeptide(L)'
;MNLLPNKKIYFLSDFHLGAPNHAASLEREKIIVQFLGEIKHDAAEIFLVGDMFDFWYEYRQVVPKGYVRLFGKLAELSDAGIPIHFFVGNHDMWMRDYFQKELNIPVYYAPKEFERNEKKFLIGHGDGLGPGDHGYKRLKKIFRNPACQWLFGILPPVVGMGLANYLSRRSRAQTGSSEEIFLGEEKEWLITYCKDVLQQRSIDFFIFGHRHLAIDYRLPPLSSQGRGAGGEASRYINLGDWIRYYTYAVFDGKNLELKSFKGNENKIIRN
;
A
#
# COMPACT_ATOMS: atom_id res chain seq x y z
N MET A 1 -17.30 -6.75 10.75
CA MET A 1 -17.95 -5.41 10.75
C MET A 1 -18.77 -5.28 9.48
N ASN A 2 -20.04 -4.86 9.61
CA ASN A 2 -20.90 -4.60 8.44
C ASN A 2 -20.91 -3.10 8.14
N LEU A 3 -20.79 -2.77 6.85
CA LEU A 3 -20.86 -1.39 6.38
C LEU A 3 -22.29 -0.86 6.49
N LEU A 4 -22.43 0.40 6.86
CA LEU A 4 -23.69 1.12 6.75
C LEU A 4 -24.05 1.34 5.27
N PRO A 5 -25.34 1.50 4.92
CA PRO A 5 -25.76 1.82 3.56
C PRO A 5 -25.02 3.04 3.00
N ASN A 6 -24.60 2.97 1.74
CA ASN A 6 -23.88 4.02 1.02
C ASN A 6 -22.47 4.35 1.57
N LYS A 7 -21.95 3.57 2.52
CA LYS A 7 -20.58 3.71 3.00
C LYS A 7 -19.64 2.74 2.28
N LYS A 8 -18.40 3.16 2.09
CA LYS A 8 -17.39 2.45 1.30
C LYS A 8 -16.06 2.34 2.05
N ILE A 9 -15.28 1.34 1.68
CA ILE A 9 -13.90 1.17 2.13
C ILE A 9 -12.98 1.52 0.97
N TYR A 10 -11.97 2.33 1.23
CA TYR A 10 -11.02 2.81 0.25
C TYR A 10 -9.61 2.25 0.51
N PHE A 11 -8.92 1.85 -0.55
CA PHE A 11 -7.57 1.32 -0.50
C PHE A 11 -6.67 2.11 -1.44
N LEU A 12 -5.56 2.63 -0.91
CA LEU A 12 -4.60 3.46 -1.63
C LEU A 12 -3.17 2.98 -1.33
N SER A 13 -2.25 3.10 -2.29
CA SER A 13 -0.83 2.79 -2.07
C SER A 13 0.08 3.63 -2.96
N ASP A 14 1.38 3.54 -2.71
CA ASP A 14 2.44 4.02 -3.59
C ASP A 14 2.31 5.50 -3.96
N PHE A 15 2.19 6.36 -2.95
CA PHE A 15 2.19 7.81 -3.12
C PHE A 15 3.59 8.34 -3.43
N HIS A 16 4.64 7.74 -2.84
CA HIS A 16 6.03 8.15 -2.95
C HIS A 16 6.24 9.65 -2.81
N LEU A 17 5.63 10.25 -1.80
CA LEU A 17 5.83 11.67 -1.51
C LEU A 17 7.29 11.93 -1.15
N GLY A 18 7.87 12.95 -1.77
CA GLY A 18 9.30 13.25 -1.73
C GLY A 18 10.01 12.99 -3.07
N ALA A 19 9.50 12.07 -3.90
CA ALA A 19 10.05 11.74 -5.21
C ALA A 19 9.32 12.46 -6.35
N PRO A 20 9.96 12.68 -7.50
CA PRO A 20 11.40 12.68 -7.73
C PRO A 20 12.07 13.94 -7.16
N ASN A 21 11.29 14.98 -6.87
CA ASN A 21 11.69 16.25 -6.29
C ASN A 21 10.51 16.90 -5.54
N HIS A 22 10.79 17.97 -4.81
CA HIS A 22 9.80 18.64 -3.99
C HIS A 22 8.60 19.17 -4.79
N ALA A 23 8.82 19.78 -5.95
CA ALA A 23 7.74 20.38 -6.74
C ALA A 23 6.73 19.33 -7.23
N ALA A 24 7.22 18.26 -7.85
CA ALA A 24 6.38 17.16 -8.33
C ALA A 24 5.67 16.43 -7.17
N SER A 25 6.36 16.25 -6.04
CA SER A 25 5.78 15.69 -4.83
C SER A 25 4.65 16.55 -4.28
N LEU A 26 4.83 17.87 -4.24
CA LEU A 26 3.83 18.81 -3.74
C LEU A 26 2.55 18.80 -4.60
N GLU A 27 2.69 18.76 -5.92
CA GLU A 27 1.54 18.67 -6.82
C GLU A 27 0.79 17.33 -6.61
N ARG A 28 1.51 16.24 -6.46
CA ARG A 28 0.92 14.93 -6.15
C ARG A 28 0.21 14.93 -4.79
N GLU A 29 0.83 15.53 -3.75
CA GLU A 29 0.22 15.69 -2.43
C GLU A 29 -1.13 16.44 -2.52
N LYS A 30 -1.20 17.51 -3.31
CA LYS A 30 -2.46 18.25 -3.51
C LYS A 30 -3.56 17.38 -4.14
N ILE A 31 -3.20 16.57 -5.14
CA ILE A 31 -4.14 15.65 -5.81
C ILE A 31 -4.65 14.60 -4.82
N ILE A 32 -3.77 14.01 -4.01
CA ILE A 32 -4.13 13.04 -2.98
C ILE A 32 -5.07 13.66 -1.95
N VAL A 33 -4.75 14.85 -1.48
CA VAL A 33 -5.58 15.59 -0.50
C VAL A 33 -6.94 15.94 -1.06
N GLN A 34 -7.02 16.31 -2.34
CA GLN A 34 -8.30 16.53 -3.03
C GLN A 34 -9.12 15.23 -3.03
N PHE A 35 -8.54 14.12 -3.47
CA PHE A 35 -9.22 12.83 -3.47
C PHE A 35 -9.72 12.41 -2.08
N LEU A 36 -8.86 12.52 -1.06
CA LEU A 36 -9.24 12.23 0.32
C LEU A 36 -10.37 13.14 0.82
N GLY A 37 -10.43 14.38 0.33
CA GLY A 37 -11.54 15.31 0.59
C GLY A 37 -12.85 14.86 -0.06
N GLU A 38 -12.78 14.35 -1.29
CA GLU A 38 -13.96 13.86 -2.02
C GLU A 38 -14.56 12.61 -1.39
N ILE A 39 -13.71 11.64 -0.99
CA ILE A 39 -14.19 10.39 -0.39
C ILE A 39 -14.64 10.54 1.07
N LYS A 40 -14.36 11.65 1.75
CA LYS A 40 -14.73 11.90 3.14
C LYS A 40 -16.23 11.66 3.41
N HIS A 41 -17.09 11.95 2.42
CA HIS A 41 -18.55 11.87 2.59
C HIS A 41 -19.06 10.45 2.72
N ASP A 42 -18.43 9.49 2.06
CA ASP A 42 -18.89 8.09 2.00
C ASP A 42 -17.86 7.08 2.53
N ALA A 43 -16.66 7.51 2.89
CA ALA A 43 -15.68 6.63 3.51
C ALA A 43 -16.18 6.10 4.86
N ALA A 44 -16.22 4.77 4.99
CA ALA A 44 -16.37 4.06 6.25
C ALA A 44 -15.01 3.74 6.87
N GLU A 45 -14.00 3.51 6.02
CA GLU A 45 -12.69 3.06 6.41
C GLU A 45 -11.69 3.32 5.27
N ILE A 46 -10.45 3.67 5.59
CA ILE A 46 -9.40 3.95 4.61
C ILE A 46 -8.17 3.11 4.94
N PHE A 47 -7.64 2.40 3.94
CA PHE A 47 -6.40 1.65 4.02
C PHE A 47 -5.32 2.31 3.18
N LEU A 48 -4.24 2.75 3.83
CA LEU A 48 -3.01 3.21 3.19
C LEU A 48 -2.05 2.01 3.14
N VAL A 49 -1.82 1.48 1.94
CA VAL A 49 -1.23 0.16 1.75
C VAL A 49 0.27 0.25 1.39
N GLY A 50 1.00 1.11 2.11
CA GLY A 50 2.46 1.25 2.04
C GLY A 50 2.97 2.20 0.97
N ASP A 51 4.22 2.60 1.13
CA ASP A 51 4.96 3.51 0.25
C ASP A 51 4.27 4.88 0.07
N MET A 52 3.73 5.40 1.18
CA MET A 52 3.19 6.76 1.19
C MET A 52 4.30 7.79 1.02
N PHE A 53 5.49 7.49 1.53
CA PHE A 53 6.67 8.34 1.43
C PHE A 53 7.79 7.63 0.68
N ASP A 54 8.59 8.41 -0.05
CA ASP A 54 9.77 7.90 -0.74
C ASP A 54 10.90 7.46 0.22
N PHE A 55 10.88 8.03 1.40
CA PHE A 55 11.68 7.61 2.55
C PHE A 55 11.05 8.15 3.83
N TRP A 56 11.01 7.31 4.88
CA TRP A 56 10.55 7.68 6.21
C TRP A 56 11.46 7.10 7.28
N TYR A 57 11.86 7.94 8.24
CA TYR A 57 12.55 7.54 9.45
C TYR A 57 12.12 8.43 10.61
N GLU A 58 11.69 7.82 11.69
CA GLU A 58 11.35 8.53 12.93
C GLU A 58 12.56 8.60 13.85
N TYR A 59 13.18 9.76 13.92
CA TYR A 59 14.13 10.08 14.98
C TYR A 59 13.38 10.28 16.30
N ARG A 60 14.12 10.33 17.40
CA ARG A 60 13.49 10.44 18.73
C ARG A 60 12.58 11.68 18.87
N GLN A 61 12.92 12.79 18.25
CA GLN A 61 12.21 14.08 18.42
C GLN A 61 11.90 14.75 17.08
N VAL A 62 12.27 14.15 15.95
CA VAL A 62 12.02 14.74 14.63
C VAL A 62 11.59 13.69 13.63
N VAL A 63 10.72 14.09 12.72
CA VAL A 63 10.29 13.33 11.55
C VAL A 63 10.68 14.09 10.27
N PRO A 64 10.67 13.45 9.10
CA PRO A 64 10.91 14.13 7.84
C PRO A 64 9.97 15.31 7.66
N LYS A 65 10.53 16.47 7.29
CA LYS A 65 9.74 17.69 7.04
C LYS A 65 9.00 17.60 5.69
N GLY A 66 7.86 18.24 5.62
CA GLY A 66 6.99 18.28 4.44
C GLY A 66 5.65 17.59 4.71
N TYR A 67 4.94 17.29 3.66
CA TYR A 67 3.67 16.52 3.68
C TYR A 67 2.58 17.09 4.58
N VAL A 68 2.65 18.39 4.86
CA VAL A 68 1.77 19.09 5.82
C VAL A 68 0.29 18.99 5.43
N ARG A 69 0.01 19.00 4.13
CA ARG A 69 -1.36 18.89 3.62
C ARG A 69 -1.93 17.50 3.82
N LEU A 70 -1.11 16.47 3.53
CA LEU A 70 -1.49 15.08 3.77
C LEU A 70 -1.75 14.85 5.26
N PHE A 71 -0.82 15.27 6.13
CA PHE A 71 -1.00 15.12 7.58
C PHE A 71 -2.23 15.84 8.10
N GLY A 72 -2.46 17.08 7.67
CA GLY A 72 -3.66 17.84 8.03
C GLY A 72 -4.94 17.15 7.54
N LYS A 73 -4.92 16.55 6.34
CA LYS A 73 -6.08 15.80 5.83
C LYS A 73 -6.30 14.49 6.58
N LEU A 74 -5.25 13.76 6.91
CA LEU A 74 -5.35 12.54 7.71
C LEU A 74 -5.85 12.82 9.14
N ALA A 75 -5.37 13.91 9.76
CA ALA A 75 -5.87 14.37 11.05
C ALA A 75 -7.36 14.72 10.96
N GLU A 76 -7.78 15.51 9.97
CA GLU A 76 -9.19 15.87 9.73
C GLU A 76 -10.09 14.63 9.59
N LEU A 77 -9.65 13.62 8.86
CA LEU A 77 -10.40 12.39 8.64
C LEU A 77 -10.49 11.55 9.92
N SER A 78 -9.36 11.40 10.63
CA SER A 78 -9.30 10.69 11.90
C SER A 78 -10.17 11.35 12.97
N ASP A 79 -10.09 12.69 13.10
CA ASP A 79 -10.90 13.47 14.03
C ASP A 79 -12.40 13.42 13.69
N ALA A 80 -12.72 13.24 12.41
CA ALA A 80 -14.10 12.97 11.95
C ALA A 80 -14.57 11.54 12.24
N GLY A 81 -13.75 10.70 12.87
CA GLY A 81 -14.08 9.34 13.26
C GLY A 81 -13.99 8.32 12.13
N ILE A 82 -13.32 8.63 11.01
CA ILE A 82 -13.09 7.69 9.92
C ILE A 82 -11.83 6.86 10.27
N PRO A 83 -11.95 5.54 10.50
CA PRO A 83 -10.81 4.69 10.77
C PRO A 83 -9.84 4.68 9.57
N ILE A 84 -8.56 4.94 9.84
CA ILE A 84 -7.49 4.87 8.86
C ILE A 84 -6.50 3.81 9.31
N HIS A 85 -6.05 2.95 8.40
CA HIS A 85 -5.08 1.90 8.66
C HIS A 85 -3.85 2.13 7.78
N PHE A 86 -2.66 2.07 8.36
CA PHE A 86 -1.42 2.26 7.63
C PHE A 86 -0.63 0.95 7.58
N PHE A 87 -0.34 0.45 6.39
CA PHE A 87 0.62 -0.62 6.15
C PHE A 87 1.96 -0.03 5.73
N VAL A 88 3.02 -0.55 6.28
CA VAL A 88 4.38 -0.13 5.97
C VAL A 88 4.83 -0.79 4.67
N GLY A 89 5.33 0.01 3.74
CA GLY A 89 5.99 -0.44 2.52
C GLY A 89 7.52 -0.55 2.69
N ASN A 90 8.22 -0.73 1.57
CA ASN A 90 9.67 -0.82 1.58
C ASN A 90 10.38 0.54 1.67
N HIS A 91 9.73 1.62 1.29
CA HIS A 91 10.26 2.97 1.38
C HIS A 91 10.00 3.65 2.73
N ASP A 92 8.93 3.28 3.41
CA ASP A 92 8.56 3.84 4.71
C ASP A 92 8.61 2.83 5.86
N MET A 93 9.46 1.79 5.72
CA MET A 93 9.56 0.68 6.67
C MET A 93 10.09 1.05 8.07
N TRP A 94 10.60 2.27 8.25
CA TRP A 94 11.14 2.73 9.52
C TRP A 94 10.19 3.65 10.28
N MET A 95 8.90 3.46 10.05
CA MET A 95 7.85 4.00 10.91
C MET A 95 7.92 3.38 12.29
N ARG A 96 7.49 4.14 13.30
CA ARG A 96 7.40 3.69 14.69
C ARG A 96 6.02 4.02 15.25
N ASP A 97 5.92 5.10 16.00
CA ASP A 97 4.70 5.43 16.75
C ASP A 97 4.09 6.80 16.41
N TYR A 98 4.72 7.57 15.52
CA TYR A 98 4.26 8.90 15.15
C TYR A 98 2.81 8.91 14.65
N PHE A 99 2.48 8.05 13.68
CA PHE A 99 1.13 7.98 13.13
C PHE A 99 0.09 7.54 14.17
N GLN A 100 0.46 6.63 15.06
CA GLN A 100 -0.44 6.18 16.10
C GLN A 100 -0.65 7.23 17.20
N LYS A 101 0.42 7.92 17.62
CA LYS A 101 0.35 8.91 18.70
C LYS A 101 -0.26 10.23 18.26
N GLU A 102 0.12 10.72 17.08
CA GLU A 102 -0.29 12.04 16.60
C GLU A 102 -1.59 12.01 15.80
N LEU A 103 -1.89 10.89 15.11
CA LEU A 103 -3.02 10.81 14.19
C LEU A 103 -4.02 9.70 14.56
N ASN A 104 -3.78 8.94 15.63
CA ASN A 104 -4.58 7.77 16.02
C ASN A 104 -4.72 6.73 14.87
N ILE A 105 -3.69 6.61 14.03
CA ILE A 105 -3.66 5.70 12.88
C ILE A 105 -2.79 4.48 13.23
N PRO A 106 -3.35 3.26 13.36
CA PRO A 106 -2.57 2.05 13.60
C PRO A 106 -1.66 1.71 12.42
N VAL A 107 -0.42 1.27 12.72
CA VAL A 107 0.60 0.92 11.73
C VAL A 107 0.82 -0.60 11.73
N TYR A 108 0.78 -1.22 10.55
CA TYR A 108 0.97 -2.66 10.35
C TYR A 108 2.24 -2.95 9.55
N TYR A 109 3.06 -3.87 10.04
CA TYR A 109 4.37 -4.21 9.46
C TYR A 109 4.37 -5.51 8.65
N ALA A 110 3.23 -6.17 8.56
CA ALA A 110 3.04 -7.42 7.82
C ALA A 110 1.61 -7.45 7.25
N PRO A 111 1.36 -8.28 6.22
CA PRO A 111 0.00 -8.51 5.74
C PRO A 111 -0.92 -8.97 6.87
N LYS A 112 -2.14 -8.45 6.87
CA LYS A 112 -3.14 -8.72 7.89
C LYS A 112 -4.49 -9.01 7.27
N GLU A 113 -5.23 -9.92 7.89
CA GLU A 113 -6.60 -10.24 7.49
C GLU A 113 -7.60 -9.31 8.17
N PHE A 114 -8.60 -8.94 7.38
CA PHE A 114 -9.76 -8.20 7.81
C PHE A 114 -11.03 -8.86 7.26
N GLU A 115 -12.10 -8.82 8.02
CA GLU A 115 -13.41 -9.29 7.58
C GLU A 115 -14.39 -8.13 7.58
N ARG A 116 -15.01 -7.87 6.41
CA ARG A 116 -16.00 -6.81 6.20
C ARG A 116 -17.14 -7.35 5.34
N ASN A 117 -18.36 -7.21 5.79
CA ASN A 117 -19.55 -7.73 5.10
C ASN A 117 -19.39 -9.20 4.67
N GLU A 118 -18.92 -10.06 5.59
CA GLU A 118 -18.69 -11.50 5.35
C GLU A 118 -17.60 -11.80 4.28
N LYS A 119 -16.93 -10.77 3.73
CA LYS A 119 -15.80 -10.92 2.81
C LYS A 119 -14.50 -10.81 3.57
N LYS A 120 -13.56 -11.69 3.23
CA LYS A 120 -12.22 -11.77 3.82
C LYS A 120 -11.20 -11.08 2.91
N PHE A 121 -10.51 -10.11 3.47
CA PHE A 121 -9.45 -9.33 2.83
C PHE A 121 -8.11 -9.72 3.43
N LEU A 122 -7.11 -10.02 2.61
CA LEU A 122 -5.70 -10.02 3.01
C LEU A 122 -5.05 -8.77 2.44
N ILE A 123 -4.67 -7.86 3.32
CA ILE A 123 -4.15 -6.54 2.96
C ILE A 123 -2.69 -6.43 3.41
N GLY A 124 -1.82 -5.91 2.55
CA GLY A 124 -0.41 -5.65 2.85
C GLY A 124 0.27 -4.96 1.69
N HIS A 125 1.50 -4.46 1.88
CA HIS A 125 2.18 -3.76 0.78
C HIS A 125 2.56 -4.68 -0.38
N GLY A 126 3.07 -5.87 -0.10
CA GLY A 126 3.42 -6.84 -1.15
C GLY A 126 4.91 -7.12 -1.26
N ASP A 127 5.76 -6.23 -0.76
CA ASP A 127 7.21 -6.33 -0.83
C ASP A 127 7.76 -7.57 -0.10
N GLY A 128 8.61 -8.34 -0.79
CA GLY A 128 9.23 -9.54 -0.26
C GLY A 128 8.28 -10.70 0.02
N LEU A 129 7.05 -10.68 -0.51
CA LEU A 129 6.13 -11.82 -0.52
C LEU A 129 6.41 -12.73 -1.73
N GLY A 130 5.88 -13.97 -1.66
CA GLY A 130 6.03 -14.95 -2.73
C GLY A 130 7.44 -15.51 -2.89
N PRO A 131 7.68 -16.30 -3.95
CA PRO A 131 8.98 -16.91 -4.24
C PRO A 131 9.97 -15.87 -4.81
N GLY A 132 11.27 -16.22 -4.73
CA GLY A 132 12.34 -15.38 -5.33
C GLY A 132 12.78 -14.21 -4.47
N ASP A 133 13.42 -13.24 -5.09
CA ASP A 133 13.95 -11.99 -4.54
C ASP A 133 14.73 -12.15 -3.21
N HIS A 134 15.61 -13.15 -3.18
CA HIS A 134 16.39 -13.46 -1.98
C HIS A 134 17.31 -12.30 -1.56
N GLY A 135 17.77 -11.51 -2.52
CA GLY A 135 18.60 -10.33 -2.27
C GLY A 135 17.83 -9.27 -1.47
N TYR A 136 16.67 -8.89 -1.96
CA TYR A 136 15.80 -7.93 -1.29
C TYR A 136 15.34 -8.45 0.09
N LYS A 137 14.93 -9.72 0.19
CA LYS A 137 14.51 -10.33 1.46
C LYS A 137 15.61 -10.27 2.53
N ARG A 138 16.89 -10.45 2.14
CA ARG A 138 18.04 -10.28 3.04
C ARG A 138 18.22 -8.82 3.45
N LEU A 139 18.15 -7.91 2.49
CA LEU A 139 18.24 -6.46 2.74
C LEU A 139 17.13 -5.98 3.65
N LYS A 140 15.88 -6.42 3.43
CA LYS A 140 14.73 -6.14 4.29
C LYS A 140 14.97 -6.60 5.74
N LYS A 141 15.58 -7.77 5.94
CA LYS A 141 15.95 -8.25 7.30
C LYS A 141 16.97 -7.32 7.97
N ILE A 142 17.96 -6.83 7.23
CA ILE A 142 18.95 -5.87 7.75
C ILE A 142 18.27 -4.56 8.13
N PHE A 143 17.45 -3.99 7.26
CA PHE A 143 16.75 -2.73 7.53
C PHE A 143 15.71 -2.83 8.67
N ARG A 144 15.13 -4.00 8.86
CA ARG A 144 14.24 -4.27 10.00
C ARG A 144 14.96 -4.58 11.30
N ASN A 145 16.28 -4.75 11.26
CA ASN A 145 17.05 -5.02 12.49
C ASN A 145 17.11 -3.78 13.37
N PRO A 146 16.69 -3.86 14.65
CA PRO A 146 16.69 -2.72 15.58
C PRO A 146 18.07 -2.08 15.77
N ALA A 147 19.16 -2.87 15.73
CA ALA A 147 20.52 -2.33 15.87
C ALA A 147 20.89 -1.49 14.63
N CYS A 148 20.52 -1.92 13.42
CA CYS A 148 20.74 -1.14 12.19
C CYS A 148 19.94 0.16 12.21
N GLN A 149 18.69 0.11 12.68
CA GLN A 149 17.86 1.30 12.84
C GLN A 149 18.43 2.26 13.89
N TRP A 150 18.94 1.72 14.99
CA TRP A 150 19.58 2.52 16.03
C TRP A 150 20.86 3.19 15.53
N LEU A 151 21.73 2.45 14.80
CA LEU A 151 22.93 3.00 14.17
C LEU A 151 22.60 4.13 13.18
N PHE A 152 21.55 3.94 12.36
CA PHE A 152 21.09 5.00 11.47
C PHE A 152 20.59 6.23 12.26
N GLY A 153 19.93 6.01 13.37
CA GLY A 153 19.43 7.07 14.28
C GLY A 153 20.52 7.92 14.94
N ILE A 154 21.78 7.44 14.97
CA ILE A 154 22.94 8.22 15.47
C ILE A 154 23.38 9.27 14.42
N LEU A 155 23.10 9.03 13.13
CA LEU A 155 23.45 9.99 12.09
C LEU A 155 22.65 11.28 12.28
N PRO A 156 23.29 12.45 12.14
CA PRO A 156 22.54 13.70 12.08
C PRO A 156 21.46 13.62 11.00
N PRO A 157 20.22 14.11 11.27
CA PRO A 157 19.09 13.97 10.32
C PRO A 157 19.40 14.44 8.90
N VAL A 158 20.21 15.49 8.73
CA VAL A 158 20.63 15.98 7.41
C VAL A 158 21.45 14.94 6.65
N VAL A 159 22.37 14.24 7.33
CA VAL A 159 23.22 13.20 6.73
C VAL A 159 22.39 11.94 6.46
N GLY A 160 21.61 11.48 7.43
CA GLY A 160 20.78 10.29 7.30
C GLY A 160 19.75 10.44 6.17
N MET A 161 19.03 11.56 6.12
CA MET A 161 18.07 11.84 5.06
C MET A 161 18.73 12.00 3.69
N GLY A 162 19.92 12.64 3.63
CA GLY A 162 20.69 12.76 2.39
C GLY A 162 21.11 11.42 1.83
N LEU A 163 21.65 10.54 2.68
CA LEU A 163 22.05 9.18 2.32
C LEU A 163 20.86 8.34 1.85
N ALA A 164 19.75 8.37 2.59
CA ALA A 164 18.56 7.63 2.25
C ALA A 164 17.96 8.06 0.92
N ASN A 165 17.82 9.36 0.69
CA ASN A 165 17.35 9.90 -0.60
C ASN A 165 18.27 9.52 -1.77
N TYR A 166 19.58 9.51 -1.55
CA TYR A 166 20.55 9.04 -2.56
C TYR A 166 20.34 7.56 -2.90
N LEU A 167 20.22 6.70 -1.87
CA LEU A 167 20.00 5.26 -2.05
C LEU A 167 18.65 4.96 -2.70
N SER A 168 17.59 5.65 -2.30
CA SER A 168 16.24 5.51 -2.90
C SER A 168 16.25 5.88 -4.39
N ARG A 169 16.89 7.00 -4.76
CA ARG A 169 17.03 7.40 -6.18
C ARG A 169 17.82 6.37 -6.98
N ARG A 170 18.92 5.85 -6.42
CA ARG A 170 19.75 4.84 -7.08
C ARG A 170 18.98 3.54 -7.28
N SER A 171 18.22 3.08 -6.28
CA SER A 171 17.38 1.89 -6.37
C SER A 171 16.37 2.03 -7.50
N ARG A 172 15.61 3.13 -7.54
CA ARG A 172 14.64 3.38 -8.63
C ARG A 172 15.26 3.42 -10.02
N ALA A 173 16.46 3.98 -10.15
CA ALA A 173 17.17 4.01 -11.43
C ALA A 173 17.57 2.60 -11.91
N GLN A 174 17.76 1.66 -11.00
CA GLN A 174 18.14 0.28 -11.32
C GLN A 174 16.93 -0.64 -11.55
N THR A 175 15.84 -0.45 -10.82
CA THR A 175 14.65 -1.35 -10.84
C THR A 175 13.50 -0.83 -11.71
N GLY A 176 13.44 0.47 -11.94
CA GLY A 176 12.26 1.17 -12.47
C GLY A 176 11.76 0.76 -13.86
N SER A 177 12.50 -0.01 -14.66
CA SER A 177 12.03 -0.44 -16.00
C SER A 177 11.52 -1.88 -16.04
N SER A 178 11.94 -2.74 -15.12
CA SER A 178 11.58 -4.17 -15.13
C SER A 178 10.32 -4.48 -14.32
N GLU A 179 9.99 -3.64 -13.34
CA GLU A 179 8.81 -3.83 -12.48
C GLU A 179 7.51 -3.32 -13.11
N GLU A 180 7.59 -2.56 -14.19
CA GLU A 180 6.46 -1.86 -14.81
C GLU A 180 5.71 -2.67 -15.88
N ILE A 181 6.10 -3.93 -16.11
CA ILE A 181 5.49 -4.78 -17.14
C ILE A 181 4.82 -5.99 -16.46
N PHE A 182 3.55 -6.19 -16.75
CA PHE A 182 2.87 -7.42 -16.39
C PHE A 182 3.27 -8.53 -17.37
N LEU A 183 4.07 -9.46 -16.90
CA LEU A 183 4.61 -10.58 -17.70
C LEU A 183 3.72 -11.82 -17.68
N GLY A 184 2.48 -11.69 -17.21
CA GLY A 184 1.53 -12.78 -17.10
C GLY A 184 1.53 -13.43 -15.71
N GLU A 185 0.53 -14.28 -15.49
CA GLU A 185 0.23 -14.92 -14.20
C GLU A 185 1.40 -15.67 -13.60
N GLU A 186 2.12 -16.45 -14.44
CA GLU A 186 3.21 -17.34 -13.99
C GLU A 186 4.44 -16.56 -13.49
N LYS A 187 4.62 -15.32 -13.94
CA LYS A 187 5.75 -14.47 -13.58
C LYS A 187 5.40 -13.42 -12.54
N GLU A 188 4.13 -13.28 -12.18
CA GLU A 188 3.67 -12.39 -11.13
C GLU A 188 3.75 -13.08 -9.76
N TRP A 189 4.83 -12.82 -9.02
CA TRP A 189 5.10 -13.48 -7.74
C TRP A 189 4.02 -13.25 -6.69
N LEU A 190 3.28 -12.13 -6.74
CA LEU A 190 2.16 -11.88 -5.83
C LEU A 190 0.97 -12.78 -6.15
N ILE A 191 0.73 -13.12 -7.42
CA ILE A 191 -0.28 -14.13 -7.79
C ILE A 191 0.12 -15.50 -7.24
N THR A 192 1.39 -15.88 -7.37
CA THR A 192 1.90 -17.14 -6.78
C THR A 192 1.69 -17.14 -5.26
N TYR A 193 2.03 -16.05 -4.58
CA TYR A 193 1.77 -15.91 -3.14
C TYR A 193 0.28 -16.05 -2.79
N CYS A 194 -0.61 -15.42 -3.55
CA CYS A 194 -2.05 -15.55 -3.34
C CYS A 194 -2.52 -17.00 -3.47
N LYS A 195 -2.03 -17.73 -4.48
CA LYS A 195 -2.35 -19.15 -4.67
C LYS A 195 -1.87 -20.01 -3.50
N ASP A 196 -0.66 -19.76 -3.00
CA ASP A 196 -0.11 -20.50 -1.84
C ASP A 196 -0.95 -20.26 -0.58
N VAL A 197 -1.40 -19.02 -0.37
CA VAL A 197 -2.30 -18.68 0.75
C VAL A 197 -3.65 -19.37 0.60
N LEU A 198 -4.21 -19.43 -0.60
CA LEU A 198 -5.50 -20.06 -0.87
C LEU A 198 -5.47 -21.59 -0.66
N GLN A 199 -4.31 -22.22 -0.72
CA GLN A 199 -4.16 -23.64 -0.34
C GLN A 199 -4.41 -23.88 1.15
N GLN A 200 -4.18 -22.88 1.99
CA GLN A 200 -4.26 -22.99 3.45
C GLN A 200 -5.55 -22.40 4.03
N ARG A 201 -6.09 -21.36 3.40
CA ARG A 201 -7.23 -20.60 3.92
C ARG A 201 -7.96 -19.84 2.82
N SER A 202 -9.21 -19.52 3.08
CA SER A 202 -10.07 -18.83 2.15
C SER A 202 -9.94 -17.32 2.33
N ILE A 203 -9.62 -16.63 1.25
CA ILE A 203 -9.57 -15.16 1.14
C ILE A 203 -10.39 -14.77 -0.08
N ASP A 204 -11.24 -13.76 0.04
CA ASP A 204 -12.02 -13.25 -1.11
C ASP A 204 -11.21 -12.22 -1.91
N PHE A 205 -10.51 -11.32 -1.21
CA PHE A 205 -9.76 -10.23 -1.83
C PHE A 205 -8.34 -10.12 -1.26
N PHE A 206 -7.36 -10.13 -2.15
CA PHE A 206 -5.96 -9.83 -1.87
C PHE A 206 -5.68 -8.42 -2.34
N ILE A 207 -5.29 -7.51 -1.44
CA ILE A 207 -5.04 -6.10 -1.74
C ILE A 207 -3.58 -5.77 -1.47
N PHE A 208 -2.84 -5.47 -2.54
CA PHE A 208 -1.41 -5.13 -2.47
C PHE A 208 -1.07 -3.87 -3.26
N GLY A 209 0.06 -3.25 -2.97
CA GLY A 209 0.74 -2.23 -3.73
C GLY A 209 2.04 -2.76 -4.35
N HIS A 210 3.12 -1.97 -4.24
CA HIS A 210 4.51 -2.31 -4.54
C HIS A 210 4.86 -2.50 -6.02
N ARG A 211 3.98 -3.08 -6.83
CA ARG A 211 4.24 -3.35 -8.25
C ARG A 211 4.10 -2.13 -9.15
N HIS A 212 3.58 -1.04 -8.64
CA HIS A 212 3.24 0.17 -9.42
C HIS A 212 2.38 -0.10 -10.67
N LEU A 213 1.80 -1.29 -10.77
CA LEU A 213 0.88 -1.68 -11.84
C LEU A 213 -0.53 -1.80 -11.27
N ALA A 214 -1.49 -1.19 -11.92
CA ALA A 214 -2.90 -1.36 -11.58
C ALA A 214 -3.40 -2.69 -12.15
N ILE A 215 -3.56 -3.71 -11.29
CA ILE A 215 -3.94 -5.06 -11.69
C ILE A 215 -5.21 -5.48 -10.93
N ASP A 216 -6.18 -5.98 -11.65
CA ASP A 216 -7.39 -6.60 -11.13
C ASP A 216 -7.54 -8.00 -11.75
N TYR A 217 -7.08 -9.01 -11.02
CA TYR A 217 -6.91 -10.36 -11.51
C TYR A 217 -7.79 -11.34 -10.75
N ARG A 218 -8.61 -12.12 -11.46
CA ARG A 218 -9.41 -13.21 -10.89
C ARG A 218 -8.56 -14.47 -10.77
N LEU A 219 -8.40 -14.95 -9.56
CA LEU A 219 -7.67 -16.18 -9.28
C LEU A 219 -8.58 -17.38 -9.56
N PRO A 220 -8.10 -18.39 -10.34
CA PRO A 220 -8.90 -19.59 -10.58
C PRO A 220 -9.20 -20.30 -9.26
N PRO A 221 -10.40 -20.88 -9.10
CA PRO A 221 -10.74 -21.67 -7.92
C PRO A 221 -9.79 -22.88 -7.84
N LEU A 222 -9.21 -23.11 -6.67
CA LEU A 222 -8.40 -24.30 -6.44
C LEU A 222 -9.32 -25.55 -6.41
N SER A 223 -9.08 -26.49 -7.30
CA SER A 223 -9.88 -27.71 -7.49
C SER A 223 -9.90 -28.68 -6.30
N SER A 224 -9.15 -28.43 -5.24
CA SER A 224 -8.93 -29.35 -4.13
C SER A 224 -9.58 -29.00 -2.79
N GLN A 225 -10.23 -27.85 -2.66
CA GLN A 225 -10.92 -27.51 -1.42
C GLN A 225 -12.42 -27.34 -1.67
N GLY A 226 -13.19 -28.28 -1.16
CA GLY A 226 -14.64 -28.46 -1.15
C GLY A 226 -15.55 -27.25 -0.90
N ARG A 227 -15.29 -26.14 -1.53
CA ARG A 227 -16.30 -25.14 -1.81
C ARG A 227 -17.11 -25.69 -2.97
N GLY A 228 -18.38 -25.99 -2.71
CA GLY A 228 -19.30 -26.41 -3.77
C GLY A 228 -19.15 -25.52 -4.99
N ALA A 229 -19.42 -26.05 -6.16
CA ALA A 229 -19.25 -25.49 -7.50
C ALA A 229 -19.99 -24.15 -7.75
N GLY A 230 -19.99 -23.21 -6.79
CA GLY A 230 -20.70 -21.91 -6.82
C GLY A 230 -20.01 -20.79 -6.05
N GLY A 231 -18.78 -20.97 -5.50
CA GLY A 231 -18.06 -19.89 -4.81
C GLY A 231 -17.49 -18.87 -5.81
N GLU A 232 -17.66 -17.57 -5.54
CA GLU A 232 -17.00 -16.50 -6.30
C GLU A 232 -15.48 -16.71 -6.30
N ALA A 233 -14.83 -16.48 -7.45
CA ALA A 233 -13.38 -16.54 -7.57
C ALA A 233 -12.72 -15.48 -6.69
N SER A 234 -11.66 -15.83 -5.97
CA SER A 234 -10.86 -14.87 -5.24
C SER A 234 -10.22 -13.87 -6.20
N ARG A 235 -10.00 -12.63 -5.75
CA ARG A 235 -9.41 -11.58 -6.59
C ARG A 235 -8.12 -11.06 -5.99
N TYR A 236 -7.11 -10.91 -6.85
CA TYR A 236 -5.88 -10.19 -6.57
C TYR A 236 -5.97 -8.79 -7.16
N ILE A 237 -5.83 -7.79 -6.31
CA ILE A 237 -5.78 -6.38 -6.68
C ILE A 237 -4.41 -5.84 -6.34
N ASN A 238 -3.68 -5.34 -7.34
CA ASN A 238 -2.57 -4.43 -7.11
C ASN A 238 -3.03 -3.00 -7.38
N LEU A 239 -2.82 -2.13 -6.39
CA LEU A 239 -3.42 -0.80 -6.37
C LEU A 239 -2.79 0.18 -7.39
N GLY A 240 -1.67 -0.21 -8.03
CA GLY A 240 -0.93 0.72 -8.89
C GLY A 240 -0.20 1.78 -8.09
N ASP A 241 -0.10 3.00 -8.64
CA ASP A 241 0.57 4.13 -8.01
C ASP A 241 -0.19 5.46 -8.18
N TRP A 242 0.22 6.46 -7.41
CA TRP A 242 -0.25 7.84 -7.52
C TRP A 242 0.72 8.76 -8.29
N ILE A 243 1.72 8.16 -8.95
CA ILE A 243 2.67 8.88 -9.81
C ILE A 243 2.14 8.97 -11.24
N ARG A 244 1.57 7.86 -11.77
CA ARG A 244 1.17 7.69 -13.17
C ARG A 244 -0.30 7.34 -13.35
N TYR A 245 -0.81 6.45 -12.48
CA TYR A 245 -2.12 5.84 -12.63
C TYR A 245 -3.20 6.54 -11.81
N TYR A 246 -2.85 7.09 -10.64
CA TYR A 246 -3.78 7.68 -9.67
C TYR A 246 -4.91 6.71 -9.32
N THR A 247 -4.53 5.45 -9.10
CA THR A 247 -5.49 4.36 -8.90
C THR A 247 -5.73 4.06 -7.42
N TYR A 248 -6.92 3.58 -7.14
CA TYR A 248 -7.38 3.18 -5.82
C TYR A 248 -8.40 2.06 -5.97
N ALA A 249 -8.54 1.20 -4.97
CA ALA A 249 -9.66 0.27 -4.92
C ALA A 249 -10.74 0.79 -3.96
N VAL A 250 -11.99 0.44 -4.26
CA VAL A 250 -13.15 0.80 -3.45
C VAL A 250 -14.07 -0.40 -3.29
N PHE A 251 -14.47 -0.68 -2.04
CA PHE A 251 -15.43 -1.72 -1.70
C PHE A 251 -16.73 -1.09 -1.18
N ASP A 252 -17.84 -1.38 -1.82
CA ASP A 252 -19.16 -0.81 -1.52
C ASP A 252 -19.99 -1.66 -0.53
N GLY A 253 -19.39 -2.69 0.07
CA GLY A 253 -20.06 -3.67 0.91
C GLY A 253 -20.43 -4.95 0.17
N LYS A 254 -20.39 -4.96 -1.16
CA LYS A 254 -20.67 -6.11 -2.01
C LYS A 254 -19.60 -6.32 -3.08
N ASN A 255 -19.26 -5.26 -3.81
CA ASN A 255 -18.33 -5.30 -4.93
C ASN A 255 -17.04 -4.55 -4.59
N LEU A 256 -15.91 -5.08 -5.05
CA LEU A 256 -14.62 -4.40 -5.03
C LEU A 256 -14.27 -3.96 -6.45
N GLU A 257 -13.96 -2.68 -6.62
CA GLU A 257 -13.61 -2.11 -7.92
C GLU A 257 -12.26 -1.37 -7.85
N LEU A 258 -11.39 -1.60 -8.83
CA LEU A 258 -10.17 -0.82 -9.04
C LEU A 258 -10.49 0.30 -10.02
N LYS A 259 -10.26 1.55 -9.62
CA LYS A 259 -10.61 2.79 -10.33
C LYS A 259 -9.42 3.73 -10.45
N SER A 260 -9.51 4.70 -11.36
CA SER A 260 -8.55 5.79 -11.48
C SER A 260 -9.22 7.13 -11.20
N PHE A 261 -8.60 7.95 -10.34
CA PHE A 261 -9.07 9.31 -10.03
C PHE A 261 -8.90 10.29 -11.21
N LYS A 262 -7.95 10.02 -12.09
CA LYS A 262 -7.65 10.87 -13.27
C LYS A 262 -8.14 10.28 -14.60
N GLY A 263 -9.03 9.28 -14.58
CA GLY A 263 -9.60 8.71 -15.80
C GLY A 263 -8.65 7.79 -16.59
N ASN A 264 -7.61 7.25 -15.95
CA ASN A 264 -6.64 6.32 -16.56
C ASN A 264 -7.10 4.84 -16.47
N GLU A 265 -8.41 4.58 -16.47
CA GLU A 265 -8.96 3.23 -16.26
C GLU A 265 -8.59 2.24 -17.36
N ASN A 266 -8.31 2.73 -18.57
CA ASN A 266 -7.80 1.93 -19.68
C ASN A 266 -6.40 1.34 -19.44
N LYS A 267 -5.69 1.81 -18.41
CA LYS A 267 -4.38 1.30 -18.01
C LYS A 267 -4.47 0.20 -16.94
N ILE A 268 -5.67 -0.12 -16.45
CA ILE A 268 -5.88 -1.19 -15.47
C ILE A 268 -5.84 -2.53 -16.21
N ILE A 269 -4.97 -3.42 -15.78
CA ILE A 269 -4.82 -4.79 -16.29
C ILE A 269 -5.90 -5.66 -15.68
N ARG A 270 -6.74 -6.28 -16.52
CA ARG A 270 -7.82 -7.20 -16.09
C ARG A 270 -7.74 -8.52 -16.87
N ASN A 271 -8.18 -9.63 -16.26
CA ASN A 271 -8.41 -10.91 -16.93
C ASN A 271 -9.88 -11.32 -16.89
#